data_a5503b1260af1c497a9b6e1367c7196e
#
_entry.id   a5503b1260af1c497a9b6e1367c7196e
#
_cell.length_a   1.000
_cell.length_b   1.000
_cell.length_c   1.000
_cell.angle_alpha   90.00
_cell.angle_beta   90.00
_cell.angle_gamma   90.00
#
_symmetry.space_group_name_H-M   'P 1'
#
loop_
_entity.id
_entity.type
_entity.pdbx_description
1 polymer ?
#
loop_
_entity_poly.entity_id
_entity_poly.type
_entity_poly.pdbx_seq_one_letter_code
_entity_poly.pdbx_strand_id
1 'polypeptide(L)'
;STGFEKLDKLTSGWQPSDLIIIAARPGMGKTALTLSMARNIAVTKQIPVSFFSLEMSSVQLITRLISAETGLSSEKLRTGKLVDHECHQLNVKVTDLEKAPLFIDDTPSISIFDLRAKSRRLSSQHGIKLIVVDYLQLMTAGTSTKSGNREQEISTISRNLKALAKELDIPVIALSQLSRAVET
;
A
#
# COMPACT_ATOMS: atom_id res chain seq x y z
N SER A 1 -10.13 5.91 10.31
CA SER A 1 -10.15 7.10 9.41
C SER A 1 -9.04 6.99 8.37
N THR A 2 -9.31 7.36 7.14
CA THR A 2 -8.39 7.30 5.99
C THR A 2 -7.50 8.55 5.89
N GLY A 3 -7.86 9.60 6.61
CA GLY A 3 -7.29 10.95 6.46
C GLY A 3 -7.93 11.79 5.35
N PHE A 4 -8.94 11.25 4.66
CA PHE A 4 -9.76 11.96 3.68
C PHE A 4 -11.18 12.14 4.22
N GLU A 5 -11.52 13.34 4.66
CA GLU A 5 -12.77 13.62 5.38
C GLU A 5 -14.03 13.16 4.64
N LYS A 6 -14.10 13.44 3.33
CA LYS A 6 -15.25 13.02 2.52
C LYS A 6 -15.38 11.50 2.43
N LEU A 7 -14.26 10.80 2.31
CA LEU A 7 -14.24 9.34 2.25
C LEU A 7 -14.62 8.75 3.63
N ASP A 8 -14.09 9.32 4.69
CA ASP A 8 -14.41 8.91 6.06
C ASP A 8 -15.89 9.13 6.41
N LYS A 9 -16.51 10.20 5.91
CA LYS A 9 -17.97 10.44 6.07
C LYS A 9 -18.82 9.37 5.36
N LEU A 10 -18.37 8.90 4.19
CA LEU A 10 -19.11 7.89 3.42
C LEU A 10 -18.92 6.46 3.98
N THR A 11 -17.73 6.15 4.47
CA THR A 11 -17.37 4.77 4.85
C THR A 11 -17.32 4.55 6.36
N SER A 12 -17.43 5.61 7.17
CA SER A 12 -17.13 5.60 8.60
C SER A 12 -15.69 5.14 8.91
N GLY A 13 -14.79 5.29 7.94
CA GLY A 13 -13.42 4.76 7.95
C GLY A 13 -13.37 3.26 7.64
N TRP A 14 -12.16 2.71 7.62
CA TRP A 14 -11.96 1.27 7.38
C TRP A 14 -12.26 0.46 8.64
N GLN A 15 -13.13 -0.54 8.51
CA GLN A 15 -13.52 -1.38 9.63
C GLN A 15 -12.57 -2.59 9.76
N PRO A 16 -12.30 -3.06 11.00
CA PRO A 16 -11.56 -4.30 11.21
C PRO A 16 -12.19 -5.47 10.45
N SER A 17 -11.36 -6.45 10.09
CA SER A 17 -11.76 -7.65 9.35
C SER A 17 -12.28 -7.42 7.93
N ASP A 18 -12.29 -6.19 7.41
CA ASP A 18 -12.75 -5.91 6.04
C ASP A 18 -11.63 -6.04 5.00
N LEU A 19 -12.04 -6.54 3.83
CA LEU A 19 -11.27 -6.44 2.60
C LEU A 19 -11.88 -5.34 1.73
N ILE A 20 -11.10 -4.31 1.47
CA ILE A 20 -11.48 -3.16 0.65
C ILE A 20 -10.76 -3.27 -0.70
N ILE A 21 -11.51 -3.29 -1.79
CA ILE A 21 -10.95 -3.31 -3.13
C ILE A 21 -11.03 -1.90 -3.73
N ILE A 22 -9.88 -1.35 -4.11
CA ILE A 22 -9.79 -0.08 -4.85
C ILE A 22 -9.39 -0.41 -6.27
N ALA A 23 -10.34 -0.31 -7.18
CA ALA A 23 -10.13 -0.61 -8.58
C ALA A 23 -10.06 0.67 -9.43
N ALA A 24 -9.08 0.76 -10.32
CA ALA A 24 -8.98 1.83 -11.30
C ALA A 24 -8.14 1.40 -12.50
N ARG A 25 -8.26 2.17 -13.60
CA ARG A 25 -7.40 1.99 -14.79
C ARG A 25 -5.94 2.38 -14.49
N PRO A 26 -4.99 1.91 -15.31
CA PRO A 26 -3.61 2.37 -15.24
C PRO A 26 -3.52 3.91 -15.28
N GLY A 27 -2.60 4.49 -14.52
CA GLY A 27 -2.37 5.94 -14.52
C GLY A 27 -3.40 6.80 -13.75
N MET A 28 -4.46 6.21 -13.19
CA MET A 28 -5.51 6.94 -12.46
C MET A 28 -5.16 7.27 -11.00
N GLY A 29 -3.93 7.02 -10.57
CA GLY A 29 -3.45 7.44 -9.26
C GLY A 29 -3.77 6.48 -8.10
N LYS A 30 -4.09 5.19 -8.36
CA LYS A 30 -4.36 4.18 -7.31
C LYS A 30 -3.29 4.16 -6.22
N THR A 31 -2.04 3.93 -6.63
CA THR A 31 -0.89 3.89 -5.71
C THR A 31 -0.73 5.21 -4.96
N ALA A 32 -0.89 6.37 -5.64
CA ALA A 32 -0.79 7.68 -5.00
C ALA A 32 -1.85 7.88 -3.90
N LEU A 33 -3.10 7.49 -4.17
CA LEU A 33 -4.19 7.58 -3.22
C LEU A 33 -3.92 6.71 -1.97
N THR A 34 -3.57 5.44 -2.18
CA THR A 34 -3.34 4.51 -1.06
C THR A 34 -2.06 4.82 -0.29
N LEU A 35 -1.02 5.30 -0.97
CA LEU A 35 0.20 5.77 -0.32
C LEU A 35 -0.08 7.00 0.55
N SER A 36 -0.92 7.93 0.08
CA SER A 36 -1.37 9.08 0.88
C SER A 36 -2.21 8.66 2.09
N MET A 37 -3.09 7.65 1.94
CA MET A 37 -3.82 7.08 3.09
C MET A 37 -2.85 6.44 4.09
N ALA A 38 -1.93 5.61 3.63
CA ALA A 38 -0.93 4.96 4.47
C ALA A 38 -0.09 5.99 5.22
N ARG A 39 0.33 7.05 4.54
CA ARG A 39 1.04 8.18 5.14
C ARG A 39 0.19 8.89 6.21
N ASN A 40 -1.05 9.24 5.92
CA ASN A 40 -1.94 9.91 6.87
C ASN A 40 -2.13 9.06 8.14
N ILE A 41 -2.20 7.75 7.99
CA ILE A 41 -2.39 6.81 9.11
C ILE A 41 -1.07 6.62 9.87
N ALA A 42 0.02 6.35 9.18
CA ALA A 42 1.30 6.04 9.82
C ALA A 42 2.01 7.29 10.36
N VAL A 43 2.11 8.37 9.55
CA VAL A 43 2.86 9.58 9.96
C VAL A 43 2.03 10.46 10.87
N THR A 44 0.79 10.79 10.46
CA THR A 44 -0.02 11.76 11.23
C THR A 44 -0.64 11.14 12.47
N LYS A 45 -1.09 9.87 12.40
CA LYS A 45 -1.78 9.19 13.52
C LYS A 45 -0.90 8.22 14.28
N GLN A 46 0.33 7.98 13.83
CA GLN A 46 1.29 7.06 14.44
C GLN A 46 0.71 5.64 14.61
N ILE A 47 -0.12 5.21 13.65
CA ILE A 47 -0.73 3.87 13.62
C ILE A 47 0.08 2.99 12.67
N PRO A 48 0.54 1.81 13.11
CA PRO A 48 1.35 0.92 12.28
C PRO A 48 0.63 0.40 11.03
N VAL A 49 1.25 0.59 9.87
CA VAL A 49 0.75 0.20 8.55
C VAL A 49 1.76 -0.67 7.83
N SER A 50 1.31 -1.76 7.21
CA SER A 50 2.10 -2.55 6.28
C SER A 50 1.68 -2.26 4.84
N PHE A 51 2.64 -1.98 3.97
CA PHE A 51 2.42 -1.69 2.55
C PHE A 51 3.23 -2.65 1.69
N PHE A 52 2.54 -3.60 1.05
CA PHE A 52 3.13 -4.52 0.08
C PHE A 52 3.04 -3.92 -1.33
N SER A 53 4.19 -3.56 -1.88
CA SER A 53 4.31 -2.96 -3.21
C SER A 53 4.89 -3.96 -4.19
N LEU A 54 4.07 -4.48 -5.09
CA LEU A 54 4.50 -5.45 -6.08
C LEU A 54 4.90 -4.82 -7.42
N GLU A 55 4.50 -3.56 -7.64
CA GLU A 55 4.79 -2.81 -8.88
C GLU A 55 5.98 -1.87 -8.72
N MET A 56 6.07 -1.19 -7.58
CA MET A 56 7.07 -0.16 -7.33
C MET A 56 8.05 -0.58 -6.25
N SER A 57 9.32 -0.21 -6.41
CA SER A 57 10.32 -0.40 -5.36
C SER A 57 10.05 0.51 -4.14
N SER A 58 10.54 0.09 -2.98
CA SER A 58 10.48 0.87 -1.74
C SER A 58 11.10 2.27 -1.91
N VAL A 59 12.22 2.37 -2.63
CA VAL A 59 12.87 3.66 -2.94
C VAL A 59 11.94 4.58 -3.73
N GLN A 60 11.23 4.05 -4.74
CA GLN A 60 10.28 4.84 -5.52
C GLN A 60 9.12 5.34 -4.67
N LEU A 61 8.58 4.50 -3.78
CA LEU A 61 7.49 4.88 -2.87
C LEU A 61 7.94 5.95 -1.87
N ILE A 62 9.11 5.77 -1.26
CA ILE A 62 9.68 6.74 -0.31
C ILE A 62 9.95 8.07 -1.01
N THR A 63 10.50 8.06 -2.23
CA THR A 63 10.70 9.29 -3.02
C THR A 63 9.37 10.02 -3.29
N ARG A 64 8.29 9.29 -3.58
CA ARG A 64 6.94 9.89 -3.74
C ARG A 64 6.42 10.47 -2.44
N LEU A 65 6.61 9.78 -1.31
CA LEU A 65 6.23 10.29 0.01
C LEU A 65 6.97 11.58 0.35
N ILE A 66 8.29 11.60 0.16
CA ILE A 66 9.12 12.79 0.40
C ILE A 66 8.69 13.94 -0.51
N SER A 67 8.47 13.68 -1.80
CA SER A 67 7.99 14.68 -2.75
C SER A 67 6.65 15.27 -2.32
N ALA A 68 5.72 14.44 -1.86
CA ALA A 68 4.40 14.88 -1.37
C ALA A 68 4.50 15.72 -0.06
N GLU A 69 5.44 15.38 0.83
CA GLU A 69 5.64 16.08 2.10
C GLU A 69 6.35 17.43 1.95
N THR A 70 7.30 17.49 1.02
CA THR A 70 8.14 18.67 0.84
C THR A 70 7.68 19.59 -0.28
N GLY A 71 6.82 19.10 -1.19
CA GLY A 71 6.51 19.80 -2.43
C GLY A 71 7.66 19.82 -3.45
N LEU A 72 8.78 19.18 -3.16
CA LEU A 72 9.92 19.08 -4.06
C LEU A 72 9.64 18.07 -5.17
N SER A 73 10.02 18.40 -6.41
CA SER A 73 9.85 17.46 -7.52
C SER A 73 10.73 16.22 -7.34
N SER A 74 10.23 15.07 -7.79
CA SER A 74 11.00 13.82 -7.78
C SER A 74 12.31 13.93 -8.58
N GLU A 75 12.36 14.81 -9.58
CA GLU A 75 13.58 15.10 -10.34
C GLU A 75 14.64 15.79 -9.47
N LYS A 76 14.25 16.83 -8.71
CA LYS A 76 15.16 17.51 -7.76
C LYS A 76 15.69 16.54 -6.72
N LEU A 77 14.82 15.69 -6.16
CA LEU A 77 15.21 14.68 -5.18
C LEU A 77 16.20 13.67 -5.78
N ARG A 78 15.98 13.23 -7.02
CA ARG A 78 16.84 12.28 -7.71
C ARG A 78 18.19 12.85 -8.10
N THR A 79 18.23 14.12 -8.53
CA THR A 79 19.46 14.78 -9.02
C THR A 79 20.27 15.46 -7.92
N GLY A 80 19.68 15.60 -6.71
CA GLY A 80 20.33 16.30 -5.60
C GLY A 80 20.48 17.81 -5.80
N LYS A 81 19.83 18.39 -6.80
CA LYS A 81 19.89 19.83 -7.09
C LYS A 81 18.94 20.60 -6.16
N LEU A 82 19.30 20.67 -4.89
CA LEU A 82 18.56 21.35 -3.86
C LEU A 82 19.31 22.60 -3.40
N VAL A 83 18.55 23.65 -3.07
CA VAL A 83 19.10 24.83 -2.39
C VAL A 83 19.04 24.64 -0.87
N ASP A 84 19.78 25.43 -0.10
CA ASP A 84 19.97 25.21 1.34
C ASP A 84 18.67 25.08 2.13
N HIS A 85 17.66 25.93 1.85
CA HIS A 85 16.38 25.85 2.54
C HIS A 85 15.58 24.59 2.17
N GLU A 86 15.71 24.10 0.92
CA GLU A 86 15.10 22.83 0.47
C GLU A 86 15.77 21.64 1.16
N CYS A 87 17.10 21.69 1.34
CA CYS A 87 17.83 20.67 2.10
C CYS A 87 17.38 20.61 3.55
N HIS A 88 17.21 21.76 4.19
CA HIS A 88 16.73 21.81 5.58
C HIS A 88 15.31 21.24 5.70
N GLN A 89 14.40 21.68 4.82
CA GLN A 89 13.02 21.15 4.77
C GLN A 89 12.98 19.65 4.53
N LEU A 90 13.81 19.14 3.62
CA LEU A 90 13.95 17.71 3.33
C LEU A 90 14.35 16.93 4.58
N ASN A 91 15.41 17.38 5.29
CA ASN A 91 15.92 16.71 6.47
C ASN A 91 14.86 16.61 7.59
N VAL A 92 14.09 17.68 7.83
CA VAL A 92 13.01 17.66 8.82
C VAL A 92 11.95 16.64 8.45
N LYS A 93 11.49 16.65 7.19
CA LYS A 93 10.42 15.75 6.72
C LYS A 93 10.86 14.29 6.63
N VAL A 94 12.10 14.02 6.24
CA VAL A 94 12.66 12.65 6.25
C VAL A 94 12.71 12.10 7.67
N THR A 95 13.11 12.90 8.65
CA THR A 95 13.13 12.49 10.06
C THR A 95 11.74 12.08 10.56
N ASP A 96 10.69 12.79 10.16
CA ASP A 96 9.31 12.43 10.51
C ASP A 96 8.88 11.10 9.86
N LEU A 97 9.27 10.88 8.60
CA LEU A 97 9.00 9.63 7.88
C LEU A 97 9.76 8.43 8.46
N GLU A 98 11.02 8.62 8.88
CA GLU A 98 11.84 7.57 9.50
C GLU A 98 11.25 7.06 10.82
N LYS A 99 10.59 7.95 11.58
CA LYS A 99 9.93 7.61 12.84
C LYS A 99 8.54 7.01 12.66
N ALA A 100 7.97 7.14 11.47
CA ALA A 100 6.62 6.65 11.21
C ALA A 100 6.59 5.12 11.16
N PRO A 101 5.59 4.47 11.78
CA PRO A 101 5.45 3.03 11.75
C PRO A 101 4.86 2.55 10.42
N LEU A 102 5.54 2.83 9.30
CA LEU A 102 5.19 2.42 7.95
C LEU A 102 6.18 1.35 7.47
N PHE A 103 5.70 0.12 7.32
CA PHE A 103 6.49 -1.03 6.91
C PHE A 103 6.23 -1.32 5.44
N ILE A 104 7.22 -1.07 4.59
CA ILE A 104 7.14 -1.29 3.15
C ILE A 104 7.87 -2.57 2.79
N ASP A 105 7.19 -3.44 2.04
CA ASP A 105 7.76 -4.67 1.47
C ASP A 105 7.56 -4.60 -0.05
N ASP A 106 8.66 -4.62 -0.80
CA ASP A 106 8.66 -4.54 -2.26
C ASP A 106 9.09 -5.87 -2.93
N THR A 107 8.85 -6.99 -2.24
CA THR A 107 9.10 -8.31 -2.80
C THR A 107 8.23 -8.53 -4.04
N PRO A 108 8.81 -8.68 -5.24
CA PRO A 108 8.04 -8.88 -6.46
C PRO A 108 7.36 -10.25 -6.46
N SER A 109 6.19 -10.33 -7.08
CA SER A 109 5.46 -11.60 -7.25
C SER A 109 5.27 -12.41 -5.97
N ILE A 110 5.06 -11.73 -4.84
CA ILE A 110 4.87 -12.39 -3.54
C ILE A 110 3.68 -13.37 -3.59
N SER A 111 3.86 -14.56 -3.04
CA SER A 111 2.74 -15.49 -2.90
C SER A 111 1.79 -15.04 -1.79
N ILE A 112 0.52 -15.44 -1.88
CA ILE A 112 -0.46 -15.17 -0.82
C ILE A 112 -0.03 -15.79 0.51
N PHE A 113 0.67 -16.92 0.50
CA PHE A 113 1.16 -17.59 1.70
C PHE A 113 2.30 -16.79 2.36
N ASP A 114 3.24 -16.28 1.56
CA ASP A 114 4.34 -15.45 2.07
C ASP A 114 3.84 -14.12 2.61
N LEU A 115 2.88 -13.49 1.91
CA LEU A 115 2.24 -12.27 2.38
C LEU A 115 1.55 -12.50 3.74
N ARG A 116 0.81 -13.61 3.91
CA ARG A 116 0.19 -13.96 5.20
C ARG A 116 1.23 -14.18 6.29
N ALA A 117 2.31 -14.91 6.01
CA ALA A 117 3.38 -15.15 6.97
C ALA A 117 4.06 -13.85 7.42
N LYS A 118 4.39 -12.96 6.47
CA LYS A 118 4.96 -11.63 6.75
C LYS A 118 4.00 -10.76 7.55
N SER A 119 2.70 -10.74 7.18
CA SER A 119 1.68 -9.95 7.88
C SER A 119 1.48 -10.40 9.32
N ARG A 120 1.44 -11.72 9.59
CA ARG A 120 1.38 -12.27 10.94
C ARG A 120 2.58 -11.85 11.79
N ARG A 121 3.78 -11.93 11.21
CA ARG A 121 5.02 -11.49 11.89
C ARG A 121 4.98 -9.99 12.22
N LEU A 122 4.61 -9.16 11.26
CA LEU A 122 4.49 -7.71 11.45
C LEU A 122 3.39 -7.37 12.47
N SER A 123 2.27 -8.11 12.48
CA SER A 123 1.21 -7.93 13.47
C SER A 123 1.69 -8.27 14.88
N SER A 124 2.42 -9.39 15.05
CA SER A 124 2.97 -9.81 16.33
C SER A 124 4.07 -8.88 16.84
N GLN A 125 4.96 -8.41 15.96
CA GLN A 125 6.12 -7.61 16.35
C GLN A 125 5.81 -6.12 16.50
N HIS A 126 4.94 -5.58 15.65
CA HIS A 126 4.71 -4.14 15.52
C HIS A 126 3.24 -3.74 15.69
N GLY A 127 2.32 -4.70 15.85
CA GLY A 127 0.91 -4.41 16.05
C GLY A 127 0.25 -3.67 14.89
N ILE A 128 0.55 -4.05 13.64
CA ILE A 128 -0.02 -3.38 12.44
C ILE A 128 -1.55 -3.33 12.52
N LYS A 129 -2.12 -2.22 12.02
CA LYS A 129 -3.56 -1.96 12.04
C LYS A 129 -4.16 -1.76 10.65
N LEU A 130 -3.35 -1.85 9.61
CA LEU A 130 -3.75 -1.79 8.21
C LEU A 130 -2.74 -2.54 7.36
N ILE A 131 -3.24 -3.30 6.39
CA ILE A 131 -2.45 -3.88 5.30
C ILE A 131 -2.90 -3.25 3.99
N VAL A 132 -1.93 -2.81 3.17
CA VAL A 132 -2.15 -2.36 1.78
C VAL A 132 -1.40 -3.28 0.83
N VAL A 133 -2.05 -3.70 -0.26
CA VAL A 133 -1.47 -4.56 -1.31
C VAL A 133 -1.61 -3.87 -2.67
N ASP A 134 -0.50 -3.49 -3.29
CA ASP A 134 -0.46 -2.83 -4.60
C ASP A 134 0.31 -3.67 -5.62
N TYR A 135 -0.34 -4.39 -6.51
CA TYR A 135 -1.75 -4.66 -6.74
C TYR A 135 -1.98 -6.18 -6.95
N LEU A 136 -3.21 -6.63 -6.76
CA LEU A 136 -3.58 -8.07 -6.73
C LEU A 136 -3.07 -8.90 -7.90
N GLN A 137 -3.12 -8.36 -9.11
CA GLN A 137 -2.75 -9.09 -10.33
C GLN A 137 -1.25 -9.40 -10.44
N LEU A 138 -0.40 -8.87 -9.56
CA LEU A 138 1.01 -9.25 -9.49
C LEU A 138 1.29 -10.33 -8.44
N MET A 139 0.30 -10.70 -7.63
CA MET A 139 0.41 -11.80 -6.68
C MET A 139 0.31 -13.16 -7.36
N THR A 140 0.84 -14.19 -6.70
CA THR A 140 0.68 -15.58 -7.07
C THR A 140 -0.10 -16.35 -6.00
N ALA A 141 -0.88 -17.34 -6.43
CA ALA A 141 -1.59 -18.24 -5.51
C ALA A 141 -0.66 -19.28 -4.85
N GLY A 142 0.63 -19.31 -5.26
CA GLY A 142 1.63 -20.24 -4.68
C GLY A 142 1.46 -21.70 -5.09
N THR A 143 0.49 -22.03 -5.94
CA THR A 143 0.32 -23.35 -6.53
C THR A 143 0.78 -23.33 -7.96
N SER A 144 1.65 -24.26 -8.35
CA SER A 144 2.12 -24.45 -9.72
C SER A 144 1.03 -25.08 -10.60
N THR A 145 -0.14 -24.48 -10.64
CA THR A 145 -1.20 -24.90 -11.56
C THR A 145 -0.86 -24.35 -12.95
N LYS A 146 -0.19 -25.17 -13.73
CA LYS A 146 -0.13 -25.02 -15.18
C LYS A 146 -1.56 -24.85 -15.69
N SER A 147 -1.85 -23.72 -16.34
CA SER A 147 -3.10 -23.49 -17.06
C SER A 147 -4.39 -23.31 -16.22
N GLY A 148 -4.32 -22.67 -15.06
CA GLY A 148 -5.52 -22.19 -14.36
C GLY A 148 -5.99 -20.84 -14.92
N ASN A 149 -7.31 -20.66 -15.00
CA ASN A 149 -7.91 -19.38 -15.37
C ASN A 149 -7.44 -18.30 -14.37
N ARG A 150 -6.86 -17.20 -14.86
CA ARG A 150 -6.36 -16.07 -14.04
C ARG A 150 -7.42 -15.51 -13.10
N GLU A 151 -8.68 -15.57 -13.50
CA GLU A 151 -9.80 -15.15 -12.66
C GLU A 151 -9.96 -16.02 -11.41
N GLN A 152 -9.76 -17.33 -11.54
CA GLN A 152 -9.80 -18.26 -10.40
C GLN A 152 -8.65 -18.01 -9.44
N GLU A 153 -7.47 -17.69 -9.96
CA GLU A 153 -6.32 -17.34 -9.14
C GLU A 153 -6.57 -16.05 -8.34
N ILE A 154 -7.07 -14.99 -8.98
CA ILE A 154 -7.43 -13.73 -8.32
C ILE A 154 -8.55 -13.95 -7.28
N SER A 155 -9.55 -14.78 -7.59
CA SER A 155 -10.60 -15.15 -6.64
C SER A 155 -10.03 -15.86 -5.41
N THR A 156 -9.08 -16.76 -5.61
CA THR A 156 -8.39 -17.46 -4.51
C THR A 156 -7.57 -16.49 -3.66
N ILE A 157 -6.81 -15.59 -4.29
CA ILE A 157 -6.05 -14.55 -3.59
C ILE A 157 -6.98 -13.66 -2.76
N SER A 158 -8.07 -13.17 -3.35
CA SER A 158 -9.04 -12.31 -2.66
C SER A 158 -9.67 -12.99 -1.45
N ARG A 159 -10.07 -14.27 -1.57
CA ARG A 159 -10.59 -15.04 -0.44
C ARG A 159 -9.58 -15.19 0.69
N ASN A 160 -8.33 -15.44 0.34
CA ASN A 160 -7.27 -15.55 1.33
C ASN A 160 -6.94 -14.21 2.00
N LEU A 161 -6.99 -13.08 1.28
CA LEU A 161 -6.84 -11.74 1.87
C LEU A 161 -7.99 -11.41 2.82
N LYS A 162 -9.24 -11.77 2.47
CA LYS A 162 -10.39 -11.62 3.39
C LYS A 162 -10.24 -12.50 4.63
N ALA A 163 -9.74 -13.72 4.46
CA ALA A 163 -9.44 -14.61 5.59
C ALA A 163 -8.36 -14.02 6.51
N LEU A 164 -7.30 -13.44 5.93
CA LEU A 164 -6.25 -12.76 6.68
C LEU A 164 -6.77 -11.54 7.44
N ALA A 165 -7.62 -10.72 6.81
CA ALA A 165 -8.25 -9.57 7.46
C ALA A 165 -9.06 -9.99 8.70
N LYS A 166 -9.82 -11.09 8.61
CA LYS A 166 -10.56 -11.66 9.73
C LYS A 166 -9.66 -12.25 10.81
N GLU A 167 -8.61 -12.98 10.39
CA GLU A 167 -7.67 -13.62 11.30
C GLU A 167 -6.94 -12.60 12.18
N LEU A 168 -6.46 -11.50 11.59
CA LEU A 168 -5.73 -10.47 12.29
C LEU A 168 -6.63 -9.37 12.89
N ASP A 169 -7.92 -9.40 12.58
CA ASP A 169 -8.91 -8.38 12.95
C ASP A 169 -8.47 -6.95 12.55
N ILE A 170 -7.98 -6.81 11.32
CA ILE A 170 -7.55 -5.54 10.73
C ILE A 170 -8.10 -5.38 9.31
N PRO A 171 -8.30 -4.15 8.81
CA PRO A 171 -8.66 -3.91 7.41
C PRO A 171 -7.50 -4.24 6.49
N VAL A 172 -7.84 -4.81 5.32
CA VAL A 172 -6.91 -5.04 4.21
C VAL A 172 -7.41 -4.26 3.00
N ILE A 173 -6.59 -3.36 2.45
CA ILE A 173 -6.84 -2.66 1.20
C ILE A 173 -6.07 -3.38 0.11
N ALA A 174 -6.75 -3.82 -0.94
CA ALA A 174 -6.12 -4.43 -2.10
C ALA A 174 -6.46 -3.62 -3.36
N LEU A 175 -5.42 -3.21 -4.08
CA LEU A 175 -5.58 -2.52 -5.34
C LEU A 175 -5.83 -3.51 -6.47
N SER A 176 -6.69 -3.13 -7.41
CA SER A 176 -6.99 -3.90 -8.61
C SER A 176 -6.88 -3.02 -9.84
N GLN A 177 -6.30 -3.56 -10.90
CA GLN A 177 -6.22 -2.89 -12.17
C GLN A 177 -7.35 -3.35 -13.08
N LEU A 178 -8.19 -2.41 -13.53
CA LEU A 178 -9.25 -2.69 -14.48
C LEU A 178 -8.67 -2.91 -15.89
N SER A 179 -9.14 -3.94 -16.57
CA SER A 179 -8.76 -4.18 -17.97
C SER A 179 -9.45 -3.17 -18.90
N ARG A 180 -8.84 -2.93 -20.06
CA ARG A 180 -9.46 -2.08 -21.11
C ARG A 180 -10.64 -2.76 -21.83
N ALA A 181 -10.82 -4.07 -21.65
CA ALA A 181 -11.83 -4.88 -22.33
C ALA A 181 -13.27 -4.68 -21.83
N VAL A 182 -13.50 -3.81 -20.85
CA VAL A 182 -14.83 -3.53 -20.29
C VAL A 182 -15.59 -2.43 -21.09
N GLU A 183 -15.04 -1.99 -22.20
CA GLU A 183 -15.62 -0.90 -23.03
C GLU A 183 -16.16 -1.36 -24.39
N THR A 184 -16.32 -2.67 -24.61
CA THR A 184 -17.00 -3.18 -25.82
C THR A 184 -18.36 -3.73 -25.49
#